data_449ecb6afa85d93a07389d85ca891c74
#
_entry.id   449ecb6afa85d93a07389d85ca891c74
#
_cell.length_a   1.000
_cell.length_b   1.000
_cell.length_c   1.000
_cell.angle_alpha   90.00
_cell.angle_beta   90.00
_cell.angle_gamma   90.00
#
_symmetry.space_group_name_H-M   'P 1'
#
loop_
_entity.id
_entity.type
_entity.pdbx_description
1 polymer ?
#
loop_
_entity_poly.entity_id
_entity_poly.type
_entity_poly.pdbx_seq_one_letter_code
_entity_poly.pdbx_strand_id
1 'polypeptide(L)'
;MPFGNEVNIFPLISTLRKKKYSVFVPYIQEFYFKMIPLRMPLQKNVFGIYESNNSTFNLIKVDAVIIPVLGIDKDFRRIGFGKGMYDRFMSCLKKKVYVIFVARSPNYTPSVITESYDVQGDCFVTPSALCLRKHNGSMVCNRRYNLRIIGGRECISYHKKDF
;
A
#
# COMPACT_ATOMS: atom_id res chain seq x y z
N MET A 1 -2.16 1.19 -11.86
CA MET A 1 -3.56 0.72 -11.72
C MET A 1 -3.58 -0.70 -11.21
N PRO A 2 -4.62 -1.15 -10.47
CA PRO A 2 -4.65 -2.50 -9.90
C PRO A 2 -4.44 -3.56 -10.98
N PHE A 3 -3.62 -4.56 -10.66
CA PHE A 3 -3.31 -5.67 -11.56
C PHE A 3 -3.98 -6.94 -11.05
N GLY A 4 -4.78 -7.60 -11.89
CA GLY A 4 -5.40 -8.89 -11.61
C GLY A 4 -6.12 -8.98 -10.24
N ASN A 5 -5.45 -9.58 -9.26
CA ASN A 5 -5.98 -9.81 -7.92
C ASN A 5 -5.75 -8.67 -6.91
N GLU A 6 -5.27 -7.50 -7.32
CA GLU A 6 -5.09 -6.36 -6.42
C GLU A 6 -6.42 -5.72 -6.00
N VAL A 7 -6.38 -4.92 -4.95
CA VAL A 7 -7.56 -4.18 -4.45
C VAL A 7 -8.00 -3.16 -5.49
N ASN A 8 -9.30 -3.12 -5.80
CA ASN A 8 -9.85 -2.09 -6.67
C ASN A 8 -9.92 -0.74 -5.96
N ILE A 9 -8.99 0.14 -6.27
CA ILE A 9 -8.89 1.50 -5.70
C ILE A 9 -9.56 2.59 -6.56
N PHE A 10 -10.21 2.25 -7.68
CA PHE A 10 -10.88 3.25 -8.54
C PHE A 10 -11.93 4.10 -7.82
N PRO A 11 -12.78 3.55 -6.93
CA PRO A 11 -13.74 4.36 -6.18
C PRO A 11 -13.06 5.40 -5.29
N LEU A 12 -11.94 5.03 -4.65
CA LEU A 12 -11.12 5.95 -3.86
C LEU A 12 -10.51 7.05 -4.73
N ILE A 13 -9.91 6.68 -5.86
CA ILE A 13 -9.35 7.64 -6.83
C ILE A 13 -10.42 8.64 -7.28
N SER A 14 -11.62 8.15 -7.63
CA SER A 14 -12.74 9.01 -8.04
C SER A 14 -13.11 10.01 -6.94
N THR A 15 -13.18 9.54 -5.68
CA THR A 15 -13.49 10.37 -4.52
C THR A 15 -12.42 11.43 -4.28
N LEU A 16 -11.14 11.05 -4.34
CA LEU A 16 -10.03 11.99 -4.17
C LEU A 16 -10.03 13.08 -5.24
N ARG A 17 -10.28 12.72 -6.51
CA ARG A 17 -10.37 13.69 -7.60
C ARG A 17 -11.55 14.65 -7.44
N LYS A 18 -12.73 14.15 -7.04
CA LYS A 18 -13.89 15.00 -6.73
C LYS A 18 -13.58 16.01 -5.62
N LYS A 19 -12.77 15.61 -4.64
CA LYS A 19 -12.27 16.48 -3.55
C LYS A 19 -11.07 17.34 -3.96
N LYS A 20 -10.68 17.36 -5.24
CA LYS A 20 -9.57 18.15 -5.81
C LYS A 20 -8.19 17.78 -5.25
N TYR A 21 -7.99 16.57 -4.72
CA TYR A 21 -6.66 16.07 -4.40
C TYR A 21 -5.87 15.75 -5.66
N SER A 22 -4.58 16.05 -5.64
CA SER A 22 -3.65 15.63 -6.69
C SER A 22 -3.37 14.13 -6.55
N VAL A 23 -3.71 13.36 -7.58
CA VAL A 23 -3.50 11.91 -7.62
C VAL A 23 -2.41 11.60 -8.63
N PHE A 24 -1.45 10.79 -8.20
CA PHE A 24 -0.35 10.31 -9.03
C PHE A 24 -0.42 8.80 -9.14
N VAL A 25 0.06 8.28 -10.25
CA VAL A 25 0.09 6.83 -10.53
C VAL A 25 1.46 6.43 -11.04
N PRO A 26 1.91 5.18 -10.77
CA PRO A 26 3.16 4.71 -11.32
C PRO A 26 3.07 4.57 -12.84
N TYR A 27 4.13 5.00 -13.50
CA TYR A 27 4.44 4.73 -14.90
C TYR A 27 5.69 3.86 -14.95
N ILE A 28 5.52 2.63 -15.44
CA ILE A 28 6.57 1.59 -15.39
C ILE A 28 7.63 1.88 -16.46
N GLN A 29 8.89 1.85 -16.05
CA GLN A 29 10.06 1.95 -16.92
C GLN A 29 11.03 0.81 -16.57
N GLU A 30 11.01 -0.27 -17.32
CA GLU A 30 11.87 -1.46 -17.12
C GLU A 30 11.94 -1.94 -15.66
N PHE A 31 12.95 -1.49 -14.90
CA PHE A 31 13.24 -1.92 -13.52
C PHE A 31 12.78 -0.93 -12.44
N TYR A 32 12.23 0.21 -12.82
CA TYR A 32 11.74 1.23 -11.88
C TYR A 32 10.44 1.83 -12.40
N PHE A 33 9.81 2.64 -11.59
CA PHE A 33 8.69 3.46 -12.03
C PHE A 33 8.87 4.91 -11.57
N LYS A 34 8.32 5.82 -12.34
CA LYS A 34 8.14 7.21 -11.94
C LYS A 34 6.67 7.47 -11.64
N MET A 35 6.40 8.38 -10.72
CA MET A 35 5.03 8.81 -10.44
C MET A 35 4.66 9.96 -11.36
N ILE A 36 3.58 9.80 -12.08
CA ILE A 36 3.04 10.81 -13.00
C ILE A 36 1.62 11.20 -12.58
N PRO A 37 1.18 12.44 -12.87
CA PRO A 37 -0.19 12.85 -12.60
C PRO A 37 -1.20 11.92 -13.28
N LEU A 38 -2.24 11.53 -12.55
CA LEU A 38 -3.32 10.75 -13.13
C LEU A 38 -4.13 11.61 -14.11
N ARG A 39 -4.01 11.31 -15.39
CA ARG A 39 -4.75 11.96 -16.50
C ARG A 39 -5.61 10.94 -17.22
N MET A 40 -6.78 11.35 -17.64
CA MET A 40 -7.68 10.53 -18.44
C MET A 40 -7.60 10.98 -19.91
N PRO A 41 -7.83 10.09 -20.90
CA PRO A 41 -8.11 8.66 -20.75
C PRO A 41 -6.86 7.85 -20.37
N LEU A 42 -7.06 6.73 -19.67
CA LEU A 42 -5.99 5.78 -19.41
C LEU A 42 -5.75 4.92 -20.66
N GLN A 43 -4.48 4.60 -20.91
CA GLN A 43 -4.07 3.71 -21.98
C GLN A 43 -3.59 2.38 -21.41
N LYS A 44 -3.85 1.30 -22.14
CA LYS A 44 -3.40 -0.03 -21.74
C LYS A 44 -2.00 -0.27 -22.27
N ASN A 45 -1.06 -0.58 -21.39
CA ASN A 45 0.31 -0.89 -21.79
C ASN A 45 0.45 -2.35 -22.27
N VAL A 46 1.67 -2.73 -22.70
CA VAL A 46 1.98 -4.07 -23.22
C VAL A 46 1.73 -5.19 -22.18
N PHE A 47 1.71 -4.87 -20.91
CA PHE A 47 1.40 -5.80 -19.80
C PHE A 47 -0.09 -5.84 -19.46
N GLY A 48 -0.94 -5.15 -20.21
CA GLY A 48 -2.36 -5.07 -19.94
C GLY A 48 -2.76 -4.14 -18.79
N ILE A 49 -1.82 -3.35 -18.26
CA ILE A 49 -2.04 -2.43 -17.15
C ILE A 49 -2.50 -1.08 -17.71
N TYR A 50 -3.56 -0.52 -17.11
CA TYR A 50 -4.01 0.82 -17.46
C TYR A 50 -3.08 1.87 -16.83
N GLU A 51 -2.46 2.70 -17.65
CA GLU A 51 -1.55 3.76 -17.25
C GLU A 51 -2.03 5.12 -17.78
N SER A 52 -1.62 6.17 -17.10
CA SER A 52 -1.74 7.53 -17.60
C SER A 52 -0.68 7.77 -18.67
N ASN A 53 -0.93 8.69 -19.62
CA ASN A 53 0.08 9.06 -20.60
C ASN A 53 1.37 9.52 -19.94
N ASN A 54 2.51 9.13 -20.53
CA ASN A 54 3.81 9.54 -20.03
C ASN A 54 3.90 11.08 -19.91
N SER A 55 4.62 11.53 -18.92
CA SER A 55 4.79 12.94 -18.60
C SER A 55 6.23 13.23 -18.22
N THR A 56 6.74 14.39 -18.61
CA THR A 56 8.04 14.92 -18.13
C THR A 56 7.99 15.34 -16.67
N PHE A 57 6.81 15.31 -16.04
CA PHE A 57 6.63 15.66 -14.64
C PHE A 57 7.42 14.71 -13.76
N ASN A 58 8.26 15.28 -12.89
CA ASN A 58 8.99 14.52 -11.88
C ASN A 58 8.41 14.84 -10.49
N LEU A 59 7.85 13.81 -9.86
CA LEU A 59 7.24 13.96 -8.54
C LEU A 59 8.33 14.04 -7.46
N ILE A 60 8.36 15.15 -6.75
CA ILE A 60 9.34 15.40 -5.68
C ILE A 60 8.69 15.29 -4.29
N LYS A 61 7.37 15.45 -4.19
CA LYS A 61 6.66 15.50 -2.92
C LYS A 61 5.28 14.86 -3.02
N VAL A 62 5.01 13.94 -2.10
CA VAL A 62 3.67 13.36 -1.83
C VAL A 62 3.43 13.37 -0.34
N ASP A 63 2.18 13.44 0.08
CA ASP A 63 1.78 13.39 1.48
C ASP A 63 1.50 11.96 1.93
N ALA A 64 0.95 11.13 1.03
CA ALA A 64 0.67 9.73 1.28
C ALA A 64 0.91 8.87 0.04
N VAL A 65 1.28 7.61 0.27
CA VAL A 65 1.45 6.59 -0.77
C VAL A 65 0.60 5.37 -0.43
N ILE A 66 -0.16 4.88 -1.39
CA ILE A 66 -0.92 3.63 -1.28
C ILE A 66 -0.16 2.55 -2.03
N ILE A 67 0.24 1.50 -1.33
CA ILE A 67 1.07 0.41 -1.87
C ILE A 67 0.30 -0.91 -1.76
N PRO A 68 0.06 -1.63 -2.87
CA PRO A 68 -0.47 -2.97 -2.81
C PRO A 68 0.58 -3.94 -2.24
N VAL A 69 0.14 -4.82 -1.35
CA VAL A 69 1.00 -5.80 -0.70
C VAL A 69 0.34 -7.17 -0.66
N LEU A 70 1.15 -8.23 -0.57
CA LEU A 70 0.66 -9.58 -0.29
C LEU A 70 0.31 -9.74 1.20
N GLY A 71 1.02 -9.04 2.06
CA GLY A 71 0.86 -9.04 3.50
C GLY A 71 1.87 -8.12 4.17
N ILE A 72 1.89 -8.19 5.49
CA ILE A 72 2.87 -7.48 6.33
C ILE A 72 3.47 -8.43 7.36
N ASP A 73 4.65 -8.12 7.82
CA ASP A 73 5.32 -8.83 8.91
C ASP A 73 5.15 -8.12 10.26
N LYS A 74 5.80 -8.67 11.30
CA LYS A 74 5.76 -8.15 12.67
C LYS A 74 6.21 -6.70 12.77
N ASP A 75 7.19 -6.28 11.95
CA ASP A 75 7.73 -4.93 11.97
C ASP A 75 6.92 -3.94 11.10
N PHE A 76 5.75 -4.38 10.67
CA PHE A 76 4.87 -3.61 9.78
C PHE A 76 5.54 -3.26 8.45
N ARG A 77 6.43 -4.17 7.97
CA ARG A 77 7.06 -4.07 6.65
C ARG A 77 6.31 -4.89 5.64
N ARG A 78 6.37 -4.44 4.39
CA ARG A 78 5.62 -5.07 3.32
C ARG A 78 6.22 -6.39 2.87
N ILE A 79 5.35 -7.36 2.63
CA ILE A 79 5.63 -8.58 1.89
C ILE A 79 5.08 -8.38 0.48
N GLY A 80 5.94 -8.45 -0.52
CA GLY A 80 5.61 -8.22 -1.93
C GLY A 80 6.17 -9.34 -2.82
N PHE A 81 6.13 -9.12 -4.14
CA PHE A 81 6.59 -10.08 -5.16
C PHE A 81 8.12 -10.11 -5.37
N GLY A 82 8.91 -9.50 -4.50
CA GLY A 82 10.38 -9.54 -4.56
C GLY A 82 11.05 -8.64 -5.62
N LYS A 83 10.29 -7.84 -6.38
CA LYS A 83 10.88 -6.95 -7.40
C LYS A 83 11.53 -5.68 -6.84
N GLY A 84 11.30 -5.33 -5.59
CA GLY A 84 11.88 -4.17 -4.90
C GLY A 84 11.53 -2.79 -5.51
N MET A 85 10.53 -2.71 -6.37
CA MET A 85 10.21 -1.46 -7.11
C MET A 85 9.72 -0.35 -6.18
N TYR A 86 8.87 -0.68 -5.21
CA TYR A 86 8.36 0.30 -4.25
C TYR A 86 9.45 0.74 -3.27
N ASP A 87 10.35 -0.17 -2.89
CA ASP A 87 11.45 0.12 -1.96
C ASP A 87 12.42 1.12 -2.60
N ARG A 88 12.78 0.90 -3.87
CA ARG A 88 13.58 1.86 -4.65
C ARG A 88 12.88 3.20 -4.82
N PHE A 89 11.57 3.20 -5.11
CA PHE A 89 10.83 4.45 -5.23
C PHE A 89 10.80 5.22 -3.91
N MET A 90 10.49 4.54 -2.80
CA MET A 90 10.40 5.17 -1.49
C MET A 90 11.73 5.74 -1.01
N SER A 91 12.86 5.08 -1.33
CA SER A 91 14.21 5.59 -1.01
C SER A 91 14.56 6.89 -1.76
N CYS A 92 13.92 7.18 -2.89
CA CYS A 92 14.10 8.42 -3.63
C CYS A 92 13.31 9.61 -3.06
N LEU A 93 12.37 9.37 -2.16
CA LEU A 93 11.55 10.44 -1.59
C LEU A 93 12.31 11.20 -0.51
N LYS A 94 12.40 12.53 -0.67
CA LYS A 94 13.18 13.40 0.23
C LYS A 94 12.52 13.67 1.58
N LYS A 95 11.24 13.32 1.75
CA LYS A 95 10.47 13.59 2.98
C LYS A 95 9.77 12.33 3.44
N LYS A 96 9.52 12.24 4.75
CA LYS A 96 8.68 11.21 5.33
C LYS A 96 7.27 11.31 4.74
N VAL A 97 6.78 10.21 4.22
CA VAL A 97 5.48 10.07 3.57
C VAL A 97 4.63 9.11 4.40
N TYR A 98 3.32 9.35 4.50
CA TYR A 98 2.42 8.41 5.16
C TYR A 98 2.17 7.21 4.24
N VAL A 99 2.53 6.01 4.70
CA VAL A 99 2.49 4.79 3.90
C VAL A 99 1.28 3.94 4.27
N ILE A 100 0.39 3.73 3.30
CA ILE A 100 -0.82 2.92 3.44
C ILE A 100 -0.66 1.65 2.61
N PHE A 101 -0.58 0.51 3.28
CA PHE A 101 -0.64 -0.78 2.63
C PHE A 101 -2.08 -1.22 2.39
N VAL A 102 -2.35 -1.80 1.23
CA VAL A 102 -3.66 -2.35 0.89
C VAL A 102 -3.51 -3.80 0.42
N ALA A 103 -4.37 -4.69 0.94
CA ALA A 103 -4.43 -6.08 0.53
C ALA A 103 -5.88 -6.59 0.50
N ARG A 104 -6.13 -7.65 -0.26
CA ARG A 104 -7.46 -8.31 -0.29
C ARG A 104 -7.71 -9.17 0.94
N SER A 105 -6.66 -9.66 1.56
CA SER A 105 -6.71 -10.51 2.75
C SER A 105 -5.80 -9.96 3.84
N PRO A 106 -6.14 -10.14 5.12
CA PRO A 106 -5.36 -9.63 6.24
C PRO A 106 -4.16 -10.55 6.53
N ASN A 107 -3.28 -10.74 5.54
CA ASN A 107 -2.10 -11.59 5.68
C ASN A 107 -1.07 -10.90 6.56
N TYR A 108 -0.79 -11.50 7.69
CA TYR A 108 0.18 -11.06 8.68
C TYR A 108 1.02 -12.23 9.15
N THR A 109 2.32 -12.03 9.28
CA THR A 109 3.22 -12.97 9.94
C THR A 109 3.76 -12.38 11.25
N PRO A 110 3.78 -13.16 12.36
CA PRO A 110 4.34 -12.71 13.64
C PRO A 110 5.87 -12.73 13.67
N SER A 111 6.50 -13.25 12.64
CA SER A 111 7.95 -13.26 12.47
C SER A 111 8.40 -12.09 11.60
N VAL A 112 9.59 -11.55 11.88
CA VAL A 112 10.27 -10.62 10.98
C VAL A 112 10.87 -11.45 9.85
N ILE A 113 10.37 -11.28 8.62
CA ILE A 113 10.82 -11.99 7.43
C ILE A 113 11.28 -11.05 6.33
N THR A 114 11.22 -9.75 6.60
CA THR A 114 11.64 -8.68 5.70
C THR A 114 12.96 -8.08 6.16
N GLU A 115 13.57 -7.31 5.28
CA GLU A 115 14.83 -6.63 5.54
C GLU A 115 14.60 -5.18 6.00
N SER A 116 15.62 -4.58 6.61
CA SER A 116 15.55 -3.21 7.14
C SER A 116 15.29 -2.15 6.07
N TYR A 117 15.66 -2.43 4.82
CA TYR A 117 15.42 -1.54 3.66
C TYR A 117 14.01 -1.70 3.05
N ASP A 118 13.28 -2.77 3.39
CA ASP A 118 11.90 -2.91 2.93
C ASP A 118 11.01 -1.82 3.53
N VAL A 119 10.08 -1.31 2.73
CA VAL A 119 9.19 -0.23 3.14
C VAL A 119 8.38 -0.62 4.35
N GLN A 120 8.44 0.22 5.39
CA GLN A 120 7.62 0.10 6.58
C GLN A 120 6.35 0.96 6.43
N GLY A 121 5.18 0.38 6.71
CA GLY A 121 3.89 1.05 6.62
C GLY A 121 3.50 1.79 7.90
N ASP A 122 2.60 2.74 7.77
CA ASP A 122 1.92 3.41 8.88
C ASP A 122 0.50 2.86 9.08
N CYS A 123 -0.11 2.37 7.98
CA CYS A 123 -1.45 1.84 7.96
C CYS A 123 -1.54 0.60 7.05
N PHE A 124 -2.30 -0.42 7.47
CA PHE A 124 -2.61 -1.60 6.66
C PHE A 124 -4.11 -1.80 6.58
N VAL A 125 -4.65 -1.81 5.38
CA VAL A 125 -6.09 -1.85 5.10
C VAL A 125 -6.44 -3.08 4.29
N THR A 126 -7.44 -3.79 4.75
CA THR A 126 -8.09 -4.91 4.04
C THR A 126 -9.60 -4.77 4.12
N PRO A 127 -10.39 -5.55 3.38
CA PRO A 127 -11.85 -5.53 3.51
C PRO A 127 -12.37 -5.83 4.92
N SER A 128 -11.59 -6.55 5.74
CA SER A 128 -11.99 -7.01 7.08
C SER A 128 -11.24 -6.35 8.24
N ALA A 129 -10.17 -5.59 7.97
CA ALA A 129 -9.34 -5.03 9.02
C ALA A 129 -8.70 -3.70 8.60
N LEU A 130 -8.57 -2.80 9.58
CA LEU A 130 -7.75 -1.60 9.53
C LEU A 130 -6.74 -1.69 10.66
N CYS A 131 -5.47 -1.72 10.34
CA CYS A 131 -4.39 -1.76 11.32
C CYS A 131 -3.53 -0.51 11.21
N LEU A 132 -3.16 0.06 12.35
CA LEU A 132 -2.30 1.25 12.45
C LEU A 132 -1.04 0.88 13.22
N ARG A 133 0.10 1.32 12.74
CA ARG A 133 1.37 1.24 13.46
C ARG A 133 1.50 2.43 14.40
N LYS A 134 1.75 2.17 15.68
CA LYS A 134 2.05 3.20 16.68
C LYS A 134 3.53 3.59 16.68
N HIS A 135 3.84 4.73 17.29
CA HIS A 135 5.21 5.23 17.44
C HIS A 135 6.13 4.27 18.19
N ASN A 136 5.61 3.47 19.14
CA ASN A 136 6.35 2.45 19.88
C ASN A 136 6.51 1.12 19.10
N GLY A 137 6.16 1.09 17.81
CA GLY A 137 6.22 -0.11 16.99
C GLY A 137 5.07 -1.10 17.18
N SER A 138 4.19 -0.90 18.18
CA SER A 138 3.03 -1.76 18.35
C SER A 138 1.98 -1.53 17.26
N MET A 139 1.18 -2.55 16.97
CA MET A 139 0.10 -2.52 16.00
C MET A 139 -1.25 -2.48 16.71
N VAL A 140 -2.16 -1.62 16.20
CA VAL A 140 -3.56 -1.59 16.63
C VAL A 140 -4.43 -1.91 15.43
N CYS A 141 -5.21 -2.99 15.52
CA CYS A 141 -6.13 -3.39 14.47
C CYS A 141 -7.58 -3.25 14.92
N ASN A 142 -8.37 -2.66 14.02
CA ASN A 142 -9.83 -2.61 14.13
C ASN A 142 -10.41 -3.63 13.12
N ARG A 143 -11.15 -4.62 13.64
CA ARG A 143 -11.94 -5.55 12.83
C ARG A 143 -13.40 -5.10 12.89
N ARG A 144 -13.95 -4.62 11.81
CA ARG A 144 -15.38 -4.22 11.68
C ARG A 144 -15.90 -3.47 12.91
N TYR A 145 -15.26 -2.32 13.22
CA TYR A 145 -15.68 -1.39 14.30
C TYR A 145 -15.28 -1.77 15.75
N ASN A 146 -14.55 -2.85 15.99
CA ASN A 146 -13.98 -3.13 17.32
C ASN A 146 -12.46 -2.94 17.31
N LEU A 147 -11.98 -1.89 17.96
CA LEU A 147 -10.55 -1.66 18.18
C LEU A 147 -10.01 -2.72 19.13
N ARG A 148 -9.15 -3.61 18.66
CA ARG A 148 -8.32 -4.46 19.53
C ARG A 148 -6.88 -3.99 19.49
N ILE A 149 -6.33 -3.73 20.65
CA ILE A 149 -4.91 -3.42 20.82
C ILE A 149 -4.18 -4.76 20.80
N ILE A 150 -3.32 -4.96 19.83
CA ILE A 150 -2.42 -6.12 19.79
C ILE A 150 -1.07 -5.61 20.27
N GLY A 151 -0.91 -5.63 21.57
CA GLY A 151 0.35 -5.35 22.24
C GLY A 151 0.84 -6.60 22.95
N GLY A 152 2.02 -7.12 22.57
CA GLY A 152 2.73 -8.16 23.29
C GLY A 152 2.10 -9.56 23.27
N ARG A 153 2.68 -10.47 22.48
CA ARG A 153 2.60 -11.93 22.60
C ARG A 153 1.29 -12.67 22.29
N GLU A 154 0.33 -12.11 21.58
CA GLU A 154 -0.80 -12.95 21.15
C GLU A 154 -0.96 -12.90 19.63
N CYS A 155 -0.78 -14.06 19.02
CA CYS A 155 -1.13 -14.35 17.63
C CYS A 155 -2.61 -14.10 17.38
N ILE A 156 -2.91 -13.52 16.24
CA ILE A 156 -4.28 -13.48 15.72
C ILE A 156 -4.70 -14.93 15.41
N SER A 157 -5.33 -15.60 16.36
CA SER A 157 -6.00 -16.86 16.09
C SER A 157 -7.26 -16.54 15.27
N TYR A 158 -7.33 -17.08 14.07
CA TYR A 158 -8.54 -17.12 13.27
C TYR A 158 -9.55 -18.03 13.97
N HIS A 159 -10.48 -17.49 14.72
CA HIS A 159 -11.73 -18.18 14.98
C HIS A 159 -12.73 -17.77 13.88
N LYS A 160 -12.90 -18.66 12.92
CA LYS A 160 -14.11 -18.71 12.09
C LYS A 160 -15.29 -18.82 13.06
N LYS A 161 -16.10 -17.77 13.19
CA LYS A 161 -17.48 -17.95 13.64
C LYS A 161 -18.31 -18.09 12.39
N ASP A 162 -18.89 -19.24 12.29
CA ASP A 162 -19.79 -19.69 11.26
C ASP A 162 -20.98 -18.74 11.10
N PHE A 163 -21.43 -18.66 9.85
CA PHE A 163 -22.76 -18.18 9.48
C PHE A 163 -23.74 -19.30 9.65
#